data_2c47fad9f796d171b3e7f4d6e8ae7a22
#
_entry.id   2c47fad9f796d171b3e7f4d6e8ae7a22
#
_cell.length_a   1.000
_cell.length_b   1.000
_cell.length_c   1.000
_cell.angle_alpha   90.00
_cell.angle_beta   90.00
_cell.angle_gamma   90.00
#
_symmetry.space_group_name_H-M   'P 1'
#
loop_
_entity.id
_entity.type
_entity.pdbx_description
1 polymer ?
#
loop_
_entity_poly.entity_id
_entity_poly.type
_entity_poly.pdbx_seq_one_letter_code
_entity_poly.pdbx_strand_id
1 'polypeptide(L)'
;MKFSFLHILVSKALKNTLLLLKWKKNIIYKNLHFVFPDFSEQKILNIYRNIIINISETATEFLFGNHSYKNLPTELKLFPFKNNNIKFYIEDNSIPIIEKMKKGGVFLTAHFGNYEAIGPWLTRLGIPLKASYASIKPKF
;
A
#
# COMPACT_ATOMS: atom_id res chain seq x y z
N MET A 1 -4.85 -14.15 4.80
CA MET A 1 -4.07 -14.86 3.79
C MET A 1 -3.02 -15.68 4.52
N LYS A 2 -3.04 -17.01 4.41
CA LYS A 2 -1.77 -17.71 4.62
C LYS A 2 -0.94 -17.27 3.43
N PHE A 3 -0.05 -16.29 3.66
CA PHE A 3 0.93 -15.95 2.65
C PHE A 3 1.58 -17.26 2.26
N SER A 4 1.51 -17.63 0.98
CA SER A 4 2.17 -18.84 0.55
C SER A 4 3.65 -18.69 0.96
N PHE A 5 4.30 -19.76 1.30
CA PHE A 5 5.75 -19.77 1.60
C PHE A 5 6.52 -18.98 0.53
N LEU A 6 6.10 -19.10 -0.72
CA LEU A 6 6.66 -18.37 -1.86
C LEU A 6 6.53 -16.83 -1.70
N HIS A 7 5.39 -16.33 -1.25
CA HIS A 7 5.19 -14.89 -1.03
C HIS A 7 6.19 -14.34 0.01
N ILE A 8 6.33 -15.05 1.13
CA ILE A 8 7.29 -14.65 2.18
C ILE A 8 8.73 -14.70 1.65
N LEU A 9 9.06 -15.72 0.88
CA LEU A 9 10.39 -15.87 0.30
C LEU A 9 10.71 -14.75 -0.67
N VAL A 10 9.78 -14.43 -1.58
CA VAL A 10 9.95 -13.35 -2.57
C VAL A 10 10.06 -11.99 -1.90
N SER A 11 9.21 -11.69 -0.90
CA SER A 11 9.28 -10.43 -0.15
C SER A 11 10.63 -10.28 0.57
N LYS A 12 11.12 -11.35 1.21
CA LYS A 12 12.43 -11.34 1.87
C LYS A 12 13.58 -11.17 0.87
N ALA A 13 13.53 -11.86 -0.26
CA ALA A 13 14.53 -11.74 -1.32
C ALA A 13 14.58 -10.31 -1.86
N LEU A 14 13.42 -9.73 -2.21
CA LEU A 14 13.32 -8.37 -2.70
C LEU A 14 13.86 -7.35 -1.69
N LYS A 15 13.43 -7.46 -0.42
CA LYS A 15 13.95 -6.61 0.66
C LYS A 15 15.48 -6.66 0.75
N ASN A 16 16.05 -7.85 0.77
CA ASN A 16 17.50 -8.02 0.91
C ASN A 16 18.24 -7.45 -0.30
N THR A 17 17.72 -7.65 -1.51
CA THR A 17 18.28 -7.08 -2.74
C THR A 17 18.24 -5.55 -2.70
N LEU A 18 17.11 -4.95 -2.34
CA LEU A 18 16.98 -3.50 -2.25
C LEU A 18 17.90 -2.88 -1.19
N LEU A 19 18.07 -3.55 -0.04
CA LEU A 19 19.00 -3.12 1.00
C LEU A 19 20.46 -3.23 0.54
N LEU A 20 20.83 -4.33 -0.11
CA LEU A 20 22.17 -4.55 -0.63
C LEU A 20 22.55 -3.50 -1.67
N LEU A 21 21.64 -3.22 -2.60
CA LEU A 21 21.80 -2.20 -3.64
C LEU A 21 21.66 -0.78 -3.11
N LYS A 22 21.38 -0.59 -1.82
CA LYS A 22 21.12 0.72 -1.20
C LYS A 22 20.11 1.55 -2.00
N TRP A 23 19.04 0.87 -2.49
CA TRP A 23 18.07 1.45 -3.39
C TRP A 23 17.53 2.79 -2.87
N LYS A 24 17.69 3.84 -3.67
CA LYS A 24 17.31 5.24 -3.36
C LYS A 24 17.75 5.76 -1.99
N LYS A 25 18.76 5.14 -1.35
CA LYS A 25 19.18 5.51 0.01
C LYS A 25 19.49 7.01 0.11
N ASN A 26 20.25 7.56 -0.80
CA ASN A 26 20.65 8.98 -0.76
C ASN A 26 19.45 9.94 -0.82
N ILE A 27 18.45 9.63 -1.66
CA ILE A 27 17.26 10.45 -1.80
C ILE A 27 16.43 10.38 -0.52
N ILE A 28 16.22 9.17 0.01
CA ILE A 28 15.44 8.96 1.23
C ILE A 28 16.12 9.65 2.42
N TYR A 29 17.43 9.49 2.56
CA TYR A 29 18.20 10.15 3.63
C TYR A 29 18.11 11.67 3.53
N LYS A 30 18.34 12.24 2.36
CA LYS A 30 18.21 13.68 2.15
C LYS A 30 16.82 14.20 2.55
N ASN A 31 15.77 13.51 2.16
CA ASN A 31 14.41 13.89 2.51
C ASN A 31 14.13 13.76 4.01
N LEU A 32 14.61 12.69 4.64
CA LEU A 32 14.43 12.48 6.07
C LEU A 32 15.18 13.53 6.89
N HIS A 33 16.41 13.88 6.55
CA HIS A 33 17.15 14.95 7.21
C HIS A 33 16.50 16.32 7.01
N PHE A 34 15.91 16.56 5.83
CA PHE A 34 15.20 17.81 5.57
C PHE A 34 13.95 17.96 6.43
N VAL A 35 13.16 16.89 6.56
CA VAL A 35 11.87 16.91 7.31
C VAL A 35 12.12 16.76 8.82
N PHE A 36 13.16 16.01 9.22
CA PHE A 36 13.47 15.67 10.59
C PHE A 36 14.95 15.95 10.90
N PRO A 37 15.36 17.22 10.97
CA PRO A 37 16.77 17.58 11.13
C PRO A 37 17.38 17.07 12.44
N ASP A 38 16.57 16.88 13.49
CA ASP A 38 17.01 16.44 14.82
C ASP A 38 17.09 14.91 14.99
N PHE A 39 16.78 14.14 13.92
CA PHE A 39 16.85 12.69 14.02
C PHE A 39 18.29 12.20 13.92
N SER A 40 18.67 11.31 14.86
CA SER A 40 19.96 10.64 14.78
C SER A 40 20.09 9.77 13.53
N GLU A 41 21.32 9.59 13.06
CA GLU A 41 21.63 8.70 11.92
C GLU A 41 21.06 7.30 12.10
N GLN A 42 21.10 6.77 13.31
CA GLN A 42 20.53 5.46 13.64
C GLN A 42 19.03 5.43 13.45
N LYS A 43 18.33 6.50 13.82
CA LYS A 43 16.87 6.62 13.64
C LYS A 43 16.53 6.72 12.15
N ILE A 44 17.26 7.50 11.39
CA ILE A 44 17.11 7.63 9.94
C ILE A 44 17.37 6.28 9.24
N LEU A 45 18.40 5.57 9.63
CA LEU A 45 18.70 4.23 9.12
C LEU A 45 17.55 3.24 9.38
N ASN A 46 16.97 3.28 10.57
CA ASN A 46 15.84 2.42 10.92
C ASN A 46 14.59 2.76 10.08
N ILE A 47 14.30 4.05 9.88
CA ILE A 47 13.20 4.48 9.00
C ILE A 47 13.45 4.02 7.57
N TYR A 48 14.66 4.20 7.03
CA TYR A 48 15.04 3.71 5.71
C TYR A 48 14.77 2.20 5.56
N ARG A 49 15.21 1.39 6.53
CA ARG A 49 14.98 -0.06 6.53
C ARG A 49 13.49 -0.40 6.51
N ASN A 50 12.67 0.30 7.31
CA ASN A 50 11.23 0.10 7.34
C ASN A 50 10.56 0.50 6.02
N ILE A 51 11.01 1.57 5.37
CA ILE A 51 10.54 1.94 4.02
C ILE A 51 10.84 0.81 3.02
N ILE A 52 12.05 0.24 3.04
CA ILE A 52 12.39 -0.87 2.16
C ILE A 52 11.56 -2.12 2.44
N ILE A 53 11.28 -2.42 3.71
CA ILE A 53 10.38 -3.53 4.09
C ILE A 53 8.99 -3.30 3.50
N ASN A 54 8.39 -2.14 3.75
CA ASN A 54 7.04 -1.81 3.27
C ASN A 54 6.94 -1.85 1.74
N ILE A 55 7.93 -1.31 1.03
CA ILE A 55 7.98 -1.37 -0.44
C ILE A 55 8.04 -2.83 -0.92
N SER A 56 8.87 -3.66 -0.28
CA SER A 56 9.02 -5.06 -0.66
C SER A 56 7.74 -5.86 -0.42
N GLU A 57 7.06 -5.60 0.69
CA GLU A 57 5.79 -6.24 1.01
C GLU A 57 4.69 -5.79 0.03
N THR A 58 4.53 -4.48 -0.17
CA THR A 58 3.53 -3.92 -1.10
C THR A 58 3.75 -4.41 -2.52
N ALA A 59 5.00 -4.42 -3.01
CA ALA A 59 5.31 -4.93 -4.34
C ALA A 59 4.98 -6.43 -4.48
N THR A 60 5.27 -7.21 -3.44
CA THR A 60 4.98 -8.63 -3.42
C THR A 60 3.46 -8.89 -3.35
N GLU A 61 2.75 -8.12 -2.54
CA GLU A 61 1.28 -8.17 -2.49
C GLU A 61 0.66 -7.79 -3.83
N PHE A 62 1.19 -6.81 -4.52
CA PHE A 62 0.74 -6.43 -5.86
C PHE A 62 0.93 -7.57 -6.86
N LEU A 63 2.09 -8.21 -6.87
CA LEU A 63 2.40 -9.31 -7.79
C LEU A 63 1.54 -10.55 -7.55
N PHE A 64 1.31 -10.89 -6.29
CA PHE A 64 0.58 -12.11 -5.90
C PHE A 64 -0.87 -11.85 -5.46
N GLY A 65 -1.23 -10.59 -5.23
CA GLY A 65 -2.50 -10.19 -4.62
C GLY A 65 -3.69 -10.18 -5.58
N ASN A 66 -3.49 -10.23 -6.90
CA ASN A 66 -4.58 -10.18 -7.88
C ASN A 66 -5.69 -11.21 -7.63
N HIS A 67 -5.35 -12.36 -7.04
CA HIS A 67 -6.31 -13.38 -6.63
C HIS A 67 -7.08 -13.00 -5.34
N SER A 68 -6.42 -12.25 -4.46
CA SER A 68 -7.00 -11.82 -3.18
C SER A 68 -8.01 -10.68 -3.36
N TYR A 69 -7.79 -9.79 -4.32
CA TYR A 69 -8.71 -8.68 -4.58
C TYR A 69 -10.05 -9.11 -5.17
N LYS A 70 -10.10 -10.26 -5.87
CA LYS A 70 -11.36 -10.84 -6.37
C LYS A 70 -12.33 -11.23 -5.26
N ASN A 71 -11.84 -11.49 -4.07
CA ASN A 71 -12.60 -11.93 -2.92
C ASN A 71 -12.86 -10.81 -1.90
N LEU A 72 -12.60 -9.55 -2.26
CA LEU A 72 -12.95 -8.42 -1.41
C LEU A 72 -14.47 -8.28 -1.27
N PRO A 73 -14.98 -7.80 -0.12
CA PRO A 73 -16.41 -7.64 0.09
C PRO A 73 -17.00 -6.65 -0.92
N THR A 74 -18.20 -6.97 -1.39
CA THR A 74 -19.00 -6.13 -2.31
C THR A 74 -19.93 -5.20 -1.57
N GLU A 75 -20.03 -5.35 -0.25
CA GLU A 75 -20.88 -4.54 0.62
C GLU A 75 -20.06 -3.93 1.74
N LEU A 76 -20.44 -2.73 2.15
CA LEU A 76 -19.93 -2.10 3.36
C LEU A 76 -20.55 -2.81 4.56
N LYS A 77 -19.75 -3.58 5.27
CA LYS A 77 -20.15 -4.21 6.53
C LYS A 77 -19.39 -3.60 7.69
N LEU A 78 -20.09 -3.35 8.79
CA LEU A 78 -19.49 -2.98 10.05
C LEU A 78 -18.54 -4.08 10.54
N PHE A 79 -17.45 -3.72 11.12
CA PHE A 79 -16.26 -4.55 11.34
C PHE A 79 -16.23 -5.29 12.68
N PRO A 80 -15.43 -6.37 12.74
CA PRO A 80 -14.34 -6.77 11.84
C PRO A 80 -14.82 -7.76 10.75
N PHE A 81 -14.64 -7.39 9.48
CA PHE A 81 -14.84 -8.30 8.37
C PHE A 81 -13.55 -9.09 8.12
N LYS A 82 -13.60 -10.42 8.19
CA LYS A 82 -12.47 -11.30 7.91
C LYS A 82 -12.78 -12.11 6.65
N ASN A 83 -12.04 -11.85 5.60
CA ASN A 83 -12.03 -12.71 4.43
C ASN A 83 -10.60 -13.27 4.24
N ASN A 84 -10.47 -14.60 4.31
CA ASN A 84 -9.22 -15.33 4.01
C ASN A 84 -7.94 -14.70 4.60
N ASN A 85 -7.98 -14.24 5.86
CA ASN A 85 -6.87 -13.62 6.60
C ASN A 85 -6.58 -12.12 6.32
N ILE A 86 -7.35 -11.44 5.49
CA ILE A 86 -7.33 -9.98 5.44
C ILE A 86 -8.41 -9.47 6.39
N LYS A 87 -8.01 -8.65 7.35
CA LYS A 87 -8.92 -7.92 8.22
C LYS A 87 -9.13 -6.52 7.64
N PHE A 88 -10.37 -6.18 7.38
CA PHE A 88 -10.73 -4.82 6.99
C PHE A 88 -11.24 -4.07 8.20
N TYR A 89 -10.83 -2.83 8.35
CA TYR A 89 -11.32 -1.93 9.37
C TYR A 89 -11.81 -0.65 8.68
N ILE A 90 -13.07 -0.32 8.87
CA ILE A 90 -13.64 0.97 8.46
C ILE A 90 -14.16 1.63 9.72
N GLU A 91 -13.84 2.88 9.92
CA GLU A 91 -14.42 3.66 10.99
C GLU A 91 -15.89 3.96 10.66
N ASP A 92 -16.76 3.91 11.65
CA ASP A 92 -18.21 4.09 11.46
C ASP A 92 -18.58 5.39 10.76
N ASN A 93 -17.83 6.46 11.04
CA ASN A 93 -18.00 7.75 10.40
C ASN A 93 -17.55 7.78 8.91
N SER A 94 -16.80 6.80 8.46
CA SER A 94 -16.34 6.69 7.06
C SER A 94 -17.43 6.10 6.15
N ILE A 95 -18.37 5.32 6.68
CA ILE A 95 -19.42 4.66 5.87
C ILE A 95 -20.28 5.68 5.11
N PRO A 96 -20.84 6.73 5.73
CA PRO A 96 -21.62 7.74 5.02
C PRO A 96 -20.81 8.48 3.94
N ILE A 97 -19.48 8.63 4.16
CA ILE A 97 -18.60 9.26 3.19
C ILE A 97 -18.45 8.37 1.95
N ILE A 98 -18.20 7.08 2.15
CA ILE A 98 -18.07 6.10 1.08
C ILE A 98 -19.37 5.98 0.28
N GLU A 99 -20.53 5.99 0.94
CA GLU A 99 -21.83 5.99 0.26
C GLU A 99 -22.06 7.26 -0.58
N LYS A 100 -21.60 8.42 -0.11
CA LYS A 100 -21.63 9.65 -0.91
C LYS A 100 -20.74 9.58 -2.15
N MET A 101 -19.62 8.86 -2.09
CA MET A 101 -18.72 8.69 -3.24
C MET A 101 -19.40 7.99 -4.43
N LYS A 102 -20.44 7.20 -4.22
CA LYS A 102 -21.24 6.57 -5.27
C LYS A 102 -21.95 7.60 -6.15
N LYS A 103 -22.20 8.80 -5.64
CA LYS A 103 -22.83 9.93 -6.36
C LYS A 103 -21.81 10.74 -7.16
N GLY A 104 -20.54 10.40 -7.10
CA GLY A 104 -19.44 11.11 -7.70
C GLY A 104 -18.76 12.09 -6.78
N GLY A 105 -17.54 12.49 -7.13
CA GLY A 105 -16.73 13.41 -6.34
C GLY A 105 -15.23 13.27 -6.66
N VAL A 106 -14.42 14.08 -6.00
CA VAL A 106 -12.96 13.99 -6.04
C VAL A 106 -12.48 13.32 -4.77
N PHE A 107 -11.72 12.25 -4.92
CA PHE A 107 -11.11 11.52 -3.83
C PHE A 107 -9.60 11.81 -3.79
N LEU A 108 -9.16 12.37 -2.67
CA LEU A 108 -7.73 12.58 -2.42
C LEU A 108 -7.22 11.47 -1.51
N THR A 109 -6.14 10.84 -1.92
CA THR A 109 -5.47 9.80 -1.14
C THR A 109 -3.96 10.01 -1.14
N ALA A 110 -3.28 9.29 -0.27
CA ALA A 110 -1.83 9.30 -0.20
C ALA A 110 -1.29 7.86 -0.25
N HIS A 111 -0.01 7.73 -0.54
CA HIS A 111 0.68 6.44 -0.61
C HIS A 111 0.98 5.91 0.81
N PHE A 112 -0.08 5.47 1.52
CA PHE A 112 0.02 4.82 2.82
C PHE A 112 -0.23 3.31 2.70
N GLY A 113 0.63 2.51 3.30
CA GLY A 113 0.49 1.05 3.28
C GLY A 113 0.32 0.50 1.87
N ASN A 114 -0.57 -0.46 1.70
CA ASN A 114 -0.94 -0.99 0.39
C ASN A 114 -2.09 -0.20 -0.25
N TYR A 115 -1.79 1.01 -0.71
CA TYR A 115 -2.77 1.88 -1.40
C TYR A 115 -3.29 1.28 -2.71
N GLU A 116 -2.57 0.34 -3.32
CA GLU A 116 -3.00 -0.35 -4.54
C GLU A 116 -4.27 -1.20 -4.32
N ALA A 117 -4.52 -1.64 -3.09
CA ALA A 117 -5.72 -2.40 -2.76
C ALA A 117 -6.99 -1.55 -2.72
N ILE A 118 -6.88 -0.22 -2.55
CA ILE A 118 -8.03 0.68 -2.38
C ILE A 118 -8.85 0.75 -3.67
N GLY A 119 -8.21 0.92 -4.83
CA GLY A 119 -8.88 1.04 -6.12
C GLY A 119 -9.78 -0.15 -6.45
N PRO A 120 -9.25 -1.38 -6.49
CA PRO A 120 -10.03 -2.58 -6.71
C PRO A 120 -11.16 -2.76 -5.71
N TRP A 121 -10.96 -2.41 -4.44
CA TRP A 121 -12.00 -2.51 -3.43
C TRP A 121 -13.15 -1.51 -3.65
N LEU A 122 -12.85 -0.23 -3.86
CA LEU A 122 -13.88 0.78 -4.14
C LEU A 122 -14.68 0.43 -5.40
N THR A 123 -14.03 -0.08 -6.44
CA THR A 123 -14.71 -0.54 -7.65
C THR A 123 -15.69 -1.68 -7.36
N ARG A 124 -15.33 -2.62 -6.47
CA ARG A 124 -16.24 -3.69 -6.05
C ARG A 124 -17.42 -3.20 -5.22
N LEU A 125 -17.27 -2.09 -4.51
CA LEU A 125 -18.37 -1.41 -3.82
C LEU A 125 -19.31 -0.63 -4.77
N GLY A 126 -19.07 -0.70 -6.08
CA GLY A 126 -19.87 -0.02 -7.08
C GLY A 126 -19.50 1.45 -7.28
N ILE A 127 -18.31 1.87 -6.82
CA ILE A 127 -17.81 3.22 -7.02
C ILE A 127 -16.95 3.23 -8.29
N PRO A 128 -17.42 3.90 -9.39
CA PRO A 128 -16.63 3.99 -10.62
C PRO A 128 -15.46 4.95 -10.42
N LEU A 129 -14.24 4.42 -10.45
CA LEU A 129 -13.02 5.21 -10.28
C LEU A 129 -12.46 5.63 -11.63
N LYS A 130 -12.11 6.92 -11.74
CA LYS A 130 -11.23 7.45 -12.77
C LYS A 130 -10.01 8.02 -12.08
N ALA A 131 -8.82 7.48 -12.40
CA ALA A 131 -7.57 7.94 -11.84
C ALA A 131 -6.76 8.72 -12.88
N SER A 132 -6.22 9.87 -12.49
CA SER A 132 -5.18 10.54 -13.26
C SER A 132 -3.83 9.95 -12.89
N TYR A 133 -3.03 9.58 -13.87
CA TYR A 133 -1.70 9.03 -13.67
C TYR A 133 -0.71 9.57 -14.68
N ALA A 134 0.53 9.69 -14.28
CA ALA A 134 1.63 9.95 -15.20
C ALA A 134 2.15 8.63 -15.77
N SER A 135 2.27 8.54 -17.10
CA SER A 135 2.86 7.37 -17.74
C SER A 135 4.32 7.21 -17.27
N ILE A 136 4.63 6.05 -16.70
CA ILE A 136 6.00 5.69 -16.38
C ILE A 136 6.66 5.30 -17.72
N LYS A 137 7.44 6.23 -18.28
CA LYS A 137 8.30 5.90 -19.41
C LYS A 137 9.59 5.30 -18.84
N PRO A 138 9.93 4.05 -19.17
CA PRO A 138 11.25 3.54 -18.83
C PRO A 138 12.29 4.44 -19.54
N LYS A 139 13.16 5.06 -18.77
CA LYS A 139 14.38 5.69 -19.31
C LYS A 139 15.37 4.56 -19.48
N PHE A 140 15.49 4.06 -20.68
CA PHE A 140 16.61 3.22 -21.10
C PHE A 140 17.83 4.11 -21.37
#